data_4794dccbcbe52f30a219e8cdb71b9a1a
#
_entry.id   4794dccbcbe52f30a219e8cdb71b9a1a
#
_cell.length_a   1.000
_cell.length_b   1.000
_cell.length_c   1.000
_cell.angle_alpha   90.00
_cell.angle_beta   90.00
_cell.angle_gamma   90.00
#
_symmetry.space_group_name_H-M   'P 1'
#
loop_
_entity.id
_entity.type
_entity.pdbx_description
1 polymer ?
#
loop_
_entity_poly.entity_id
_entity_poly.type
_entity_poly.pdbx_seq_one_letter_code
_entity_poly.pdbx_strand_id
1 'polypeptide(L)'
;MNFPILSSLILLPLVGSLFILFVKSDSSNNYQSSKYVALFTSFVNFLISIYLWYSFDNSISEFQFIEDKQWLRGFVNYKVGIDGISILFILLTTLITPLSIISINNSISSRLKEFLIAMLVMESLMIGVFCSLDLVIFYLFFEGGLIPMFLIIGIWGGSRRVYSAFKFFLFTLLGSVLMLVAI
;
A
#
# COMPACT_ATOMS: atom_id res chain seq x y z
N MET A 1 -11.31 -24.56 -2.21
CA MET A 1 -10.48 -23.58 -1.47
C MET A 1 -10.28 -22.40 -2.43
N ASN A 2 -10.99 -21.33 -2.24
CA ASN A 2 -10.76 -20.14 -3.04
C ASN A 2 -9.46 -19.50 -2.54
N PHE A 3 -8.48 -19.34 -3.42
CA PHE A 3 -7.21 -18.71 -3.08
C PHE A 3 -7.50 -17.26 -2.64
N PRO A 4 -6.98 -16.81 -1.49
CA PRO A 4 -7.25 -15.47 -0.97
C PRO A 4 -6.48 -14.42 -1.80
N ILE A 5 -7.04 -14.03 -2.95
CA ILE A 5 -6.38 -13.14 -3.92
C ILE A 5 -6.21 -11.74 -3.34
N LEU A 6 -7.22 -11.19 -2.65
CA LEU A 6 -7.14 -9.85 -2.07
C LEU A 6 -6.12 -9.77 -0.94
N SER A 7 -6.12 -10.77 -0.04
CA SER A 7 -5.08 -10.84 1.00
C SER A 7 -3.68 -11.00 0.39
N SER A 8 -3.53 -11.72 -0.72
CA SER A 8 -2.22 -11.85 -1.38
C SER A 8 -1.76 -10.52 -2.00
N LEU A 9 -2.65 -9.73 -2.60
CA LEU A 9 -2.35 -8.38 -3.12
C LEU A 9 -1.90 -7.42 -2.02
N ILE A 10 -2.52 -7.49 -0.83
CA ILE A 10 -2.15 -6.65 0.31
C ILE A 10 -0.82 -7.10 0.91
N LEU A 11 -0.57 -8.40 1.05
CA LEU A 11 0.61 -8.93 1.73
C LEU A 11 1.86 -8.94 0.87
N LEU A 12 1.74 -9.09 -0.45
CA LEU A 12 2.88 -9.24 -1.36
C LEU A 12 3.85 -8.04 -1.30
N PRO A 13 3.42 -6.76 -1.32
CA PRO A 13 4.34 -5.64 -1.17
C PRO A 13 5.00 -5.59 0.22
N LEU A 14 4.31 -6.04 1.28
CA LEU A 14 4.90 -6.13 2.61
C LEU A 14 6.02 -7.18 2.66
N VAL A 15 5.79 -8.34 2.05
CA VAL A 15 6.83 -9.37 1.91
C VAL A 15 8.01 -8.84 1.11
N GLY A 16 7.76 -8.12 0.01
CA GLY A 16 8.80 -7.44 -0.76
C GLY A 16 9.61 -6.44 0.06
N SER A 17 8.94 -5.65 0.90
CA SER A 17 9.60 -4.70 1.79
C SER A 17 10.50 -5.39 2.82
N LEU A 18 10.06 -6.55 3.36
CA LEU A 18 10.88 -7.38 4.25
C LEU A 18 12.11 -7.94 3.54
N PHE A 19 11.98 -8.44 2.31
CA PHE A 19 13.13 -8.88 1.53
C PHE A 19 14.15 -7.77 1.31
N ILE A 20 13.71 -6.55 1.03
CA ILE A 20 14.62 -5.40 0.91
C ILE A 20 15.38 -5.16 2.21
N LEU A 21 14.77 -5.35 3.39
CA LEU A 21 15.46 -5.19 4.68
C LEU A 21 16.68 -6.11 4.81
N PHE A 22 16.62 -7.33 4.30
CA PHE A 22 17.71 -8.30 4.36
C PHE A 22 18.83 -8.06 3.34
N VAL A 23 18.60 -7.24 2.29
CA VAL A 23 19.63 -6.89 1.32
C VAL A 23 20.65 -5.98 2.01
N LYS A 24 21.93 -6.43 2.08
CA LYS A 24 23.03 -5.64 2.67
C LYS A 24 23.27 -4.33 1.91
N SER A 25 23.52 -3.24 2.63
CA SER A 25 23.63 -1.88 2.12
C SER A 25 25.08 -1.41 1.89
N ASP A 26 26.04 -2.29 1.55
CA ASP A 26 27.47 -2.01 1.66
C ASP A 26 28.18 -1.46 0.41
N SER A 27 27.52 -1.15 -0.69
CA SER A 27 28.16 -0.54 -1.87
C SER A 27 27.17 0.04 -2.86
N SER A 28 27.63 0.87 -3.79
CA SER A 28 26.82 1.47 -4.87
C SER A 28 26.02 0.43 -5.69
N ASN A 29 26.52 -0.80 -5.80
CA ASN A 29 25.83 -1.89 -6.49
C ASN A 29 24.61 -2.43 -5.72
N ASN A 30 24.55 -2.28 -4.40
CA ASN A 30 23.47 -2.81 -3.57
C ASN A 30 22.19 -1.95 -3.60
N TYR A 31 22.31 -0.67 -3.96
CA TYR A 31 21.13 0.17 -4.21
C TYR A 31 20.34 -0.31 -5.43
N GLN A 32 21.06 -0.78 -6.47
CA GLN A 32 20.44 -1.38 -7.66
C GLN A 32 19.71 -2.67 -7.30
N SER A 33 20.28 -3.53 -6.47
CA SER A 33 19.64 -4.77 -6.04
C SER A 33 18.33 -4.52 -5.29
N SER A 34 18.29 -3.56 -4.38
CA SER A 34 17.06 -3.17 -3.67
C SER A 34 16.01 -2.61 -4.62
N LYS A 35 16.42 -1.83 -5.63
CA LYS A 35 15.53 -1.30 -6.67
C LYS A 35 14.92 -2.42 -7.51
N TYR A 36 15.73 -3.42 -7.92
CA TYR A 36 15.22 -4.57 -8.68
C TYR A 36 14.23 -5.41 -7.88
N VAL A 37 14.48 -5.65 -6.59
CA VAL A 37 13.54 -6.37 -5.72
C VAL A 37 12.22 -5.59 -5.60
N ALA A 38 12.28 -4.27 -5.33
CA ALA A 38 11.09 -3.44 -5.25
C ALA A 38 10.30 -3.43 -6.57
N LEU A 39 11.00 -3.32 -7.70
CA LEU A 39 10.39 -3.29 -9.02
C LEU A 39 9.75 -4.63 -9.38
N PHE A 40 10.44 -5.73 -9.07
CA PHE A 40 9.90 -7.07 -9.31
C PHE A 40 8.64 -7.33 -8.47
N THR A 41 8.64 -6.99 -7.18
CA THR A 41 7.48 -7.19 -6.30
C THR A 41 6.29 -6.34 -6.73
N SER A 42 6.49 -5.05 -7.02
CA SER A 42 5.42 -4.18 -7.47
C SER A 42 4.89 -4.58 -8.85
N PHE A 43 5.75 -5.07 -9.76
CA PHE A 43 5.33 -5.56 -11.07
C PHE A 43 4.51 -6.85 -10.96
N VAL A 44 4.91 -7.80 -10.10
CA VAL A 44 4.13 -9.01 -9.85
C VAL A 44 2.77 -8.66 -9.25
N ASN A 45 2.74 -7.70 -8.32
CA ASN A 45 1.49 -7.21 -7.73
C ASN A 45 0.55 -6.61 -8.79
N PHE A 46 1.09 -5.84 -9.72
CA PHE A 46 0.35 -5.31 -10.86
C PHE A 46 -0.22 -6.41 -11.76
N LEU A 47 0.55 -7.47 -12.05
CA LEU A 47 0.03 -8.59 -12.83
C LEU A 47 -1.13 -9.32 -12.13
N ILE A 48 -1.06 -9.49 -10.80
CA ILE A 48 -2.16 -10.06 -10.02
C ILE A 48 -3.40 -9.15 -10.07
N SER A 49 -3.23 -7.83 -10.02
CA SER A 49 -4.36 -6.90 -10.14
C SER A 49 -5.01 -6.92 -11.53
N ILE A 50 -4.23 -7.12 -12.60
CA ILE A 50 -4.78 -7.33 -13.94
C ILE A 50 -5.59 -8.64 -14.01
N TYR A 51 -5.05 -9.72 -13.42
CA TYR A 51 -5.78 -10.99 -13.34
C TYR A 51 -7.10 -10.83 -12.57
N LEU A 52 -7.08 -10.09 -11.47
CA LEU A 52 -8.27 -9.78 -10.68
C LEU A 52 -9.31 -9.01 -11.51
N TRP A 53 -8.86 -8.00 -12.28
CA TRP A 53 -9.73 -7.24 -13.18
C TRP A 53 -10.34 -8.11 -14.29
N TYR A 54 -9.56 -9.01 -14.87
CA TYR A 54 -10.07 -9.94 -15.90
C TYR A 54 -11.11 -10.92 -15.33
N SER A 55 -10.96 -11.33 -14.08
CA SER A 55 -11.85 -12.27 -13.39
C SER A 55 -13.09 -11.61 -12.76
N PHE A 56 -13.16 -10.26 -12.82
CA PHE A 56 -14.28 -9.50 -12.25
C PHE A 56 -15.50 -9.55 -13.18
N ASP A 57 -16.67 -9.90 -12.63
CA ASP A 57 -17.94 -9.96 -13.38
C ASP A 57 -18.70 -8.64 -13.24
N ASN A 58 -18.81 -7.89 -14.34
CA ASN A 58 -19.52 -6.61 -14.37
C ASN A 58 -21.05 -6.74 -14.31
N SER A 59 -21.61 -7.94 -14.43
CA SER A 59 -23.05 -8.18 -14.38
C SER A 59 -23.60 -8.27 -12.95
N ILE A 60 -22.73 -8.46 -11.96
CA ILE A 60 -23.09 -8.65 -10.56
C ILE A 60 -22.90 -7.33 -9.81
N SER A 61 -23.97 -6.83 -9.18
CA SER A 61 -23.93 -5.59 -8.37
C SER A 61 -23.42 -5.78 -6.94
N GLU A 62 -23.19 -7.02 -6.51
CA GLU A 62 -22.70 -7.36 -5.18
C GLU A 62 -21.17 -7.31 -5.11
N PHE A 63 -20.63 -7.20 -3.89
CA PHE A 63 -19.18 -7.30 -3.66
C PHE A 63 -18.67 -8.68 -4.07
N GLN A 64 -17.55 -8.71 -4.78
CA GLN A 64 -16.91 -9.92 -5.27
C GLN A 64 -15.61 -10.22 -4.53
N PHE A 65 -15.13 -11.46 -4.62
CA PHE A 65 -13.90 -11.93 -3.96
C PHE A 65 -13.89 -11.71 -2.44
N ILE A 66 -15.05 -11.82 -1.79
CA ILE A 66 -15.17 -11.57 -0.35
C ILE A 66 -14.33 -12.59 0.41
N GLU A 67 -13.41 -12.08 1.23
CA GLU A 67 -12.65 -12.83 2.21
C GLU A 67 -13.08 -12.36 3.60
N ASP A 68 -13.70 -13.25 4.37
CA ASP A 68 -14.17 -12.97 5.73
C ASP A 68 -13.47 -13.93 6.70
N LYS A 69 -12.67 -13.36 7.62
CA LYS A 69 -11.98 -14.08 8.67
C LYS A 69 -12.22 -13.39 9.99
N GLN A 70 -12.70 -14.12 10.99
CA GLN A 70 -12.82 -13.61 12.36
C GLN A 70 -11.42 -13.34 12.91
N TRP A 71 -11.13 -12.07 13.22
CA TRP A 71 -9.83 -11.69 13.78
C TRP A 71 -9.88 -11.49 15.30
N LEU A 72 -10.80 -10.69 15.80
CA LEU A 72 -11.00 -10.48 17.25
C LEU A 72 -12.39 -10.95 17.61
N ARG A 73 -12.48 -11.95 18.49
CA ARG A 73 -13.71 -12.63 18.94
C ARG A 73 -14.92 -11.68 19.05
N GLY A 74 -15.66 -11.48 17.96
CA GLY A 74 -16.94 -10.78 17.92
C GLY A 74 -16.90 -9.26 17.75
N PHE A 75 -15.73 -8.61 17.76
CA PHE A 75 -15.64 -7.14 17.63
C PHE A 75 -15.12 -6.65 16.27
N VAL A 76 -14.17 -7.36 15.65
CA VAL A 76 -13.58 -6.95 14.37
C VAL A 76 -13.40 -8.18 13.49
N ASN A 77 -13.97 -8.13 12.29
CA ASN A 77 -13.77 -9.16 11.27
C ASN A 77 -12.85 -8.61 10.18
N TYR A 78 -11.80 -9.37 9.86
CA TYR A 78 -11.04 -9.08 8.65
C TYR A 78 -11.93 -9.43 7.46
N LYS A 79 -12.66 -8.43 6.98
CA LYS A 79 -13.57 -8.57 5.85
C LYS A 79 -13.13 -7.66 4.73
N VAL A 80 -12.67 -8.26 3.64
CA VAL A 80 -12.25 -7.56 2.42
C VAL A 80 -13.04 -8.07 1.23
N GLY A 81 -13.30 -7.20 0.28
CA GLY A 81 -14.02 -7.48 -0.96
C GLY A 81 -13.87 -6.30 -1.91
N ILE A 82 -14.28 -6.46 -3.15
CA ILE A 82 -14.17 -5.42 -4.16
C ILE A 82 -15.50 -5.21 -4.90
N ASP A 83 -15.68 -3.97 -5.31
CA ASP A 83 -16.71 -3.54 -6.24
C ASP A 83 -16.11 -2.98 -7.54
N GLY A 84 -16.95 -2.57 -8.48
CA GLY A 84 -16.51 -2.03 -9.77
C GLY A 84 -15.68 -0.74 -9.66
N ILE A 85 -15.82 0.02 -8.57
CA ILE A 85 -15.04 1.24 -8.33
C ILE A 85 -13.70 0.88 -7.68
N SER A 86 -13.72 0.06 -6.64
CA SER A 86 -12.52 -0.36 -5.90
C SER A 86 -11.48 -1.03 -6.80
N ILE A 87 -11.90 -1.87 -7.75
CA ILE A 87 -10.99 -2.56 -8.65
C ILE A 87 -10.18 -1.60 -9.52
N LEU A 88 -10.77 -0.49 -9.96
CA LEU A 88 -10.07 0.54 -10.74
C LEU A 88 -9.01 1.25 -9.90
N PHE A 89 -9.32 1.57 -8.64
CA PHE A 89 -8.36 2.19 -7.72
C PHE A 89 -7.22 1.23 -7.35
N ILE A 90 -7.51 -0.07 -7.18
CA ILE A 90 -6.47 -1.09 -6.95
C ILE A 90 -5.54 -1.17 -8.16
N LEU A 91 -6.09 -1.24 -9.37
CA LEU A 91 -5.32 -1.32 -10.61
C LEU A 91 -4.47 -0.07 -10.82
N LEU A 92 -5.03 1.12 -10.52
CA LEU A 92 -4.30 2.38 -10.57
C LEU A 92 -3.14 2.41 -9.58
N THR A 93 -3.37 2.00 -8.33
CA THR A 93 -2.35 1.97 -7.26
C THR A 93 -1.21 1.04 -7.64
N THR A 94 -1.53 -0.19 -8.08
CA THR A 94 -0.52 -1.18 -8.48
C THR A 94 0.22 -0.80 -9.76
N LEU A 95 -0.35 0.02 -10.65
CA LEU A 95 0.31 0.58 -11.83
C LEU A 95 1.26 1.72 -11.48
N ILE A 96 0.81 2.67 -10.63
CA ILE A 96 1.60 3.86 -10.30
C ILE A 96 2.86 3.49 -9.52
N THR A 97 2.82 2.48 -8.64
CA THR A 97 3.99 2.11 -7.82
C THR A 97 5.20 1.69 -8.65
N PRO A 98 5.13 0.73 -9.59
CA PRO A 98 6.29 0.39 -10.42
C PRO A 98 6.75 1.56 -11.32
N LEU A 99 5.83 2.37 -11.83
CA LEU A 99 6.19 3.57 -12.61
C LEU A 99 6.98 4.57 -11.77
N SER A 100 6.55 4.79 -10.52
CA SER A 100 7.24 5.66 -9.57
C SER A 100 8.63 5.12 -9.25
N ILE A 101 8.80 3.80 -9.03
CA ILE A 101 10.08 3.17 -8.77
C ILE A 101 11.03 3.28 -9.98
N ILE A 102 10.52 3.13 -11.20
CA ILE A 102 11.31 3.31 -12.43
C ILE A 102 11.81 4.74 -12.55
N SER A 103 10.93 5.72 -12.24
CA SER A 103 11.24 7.15 -12.32
C SER A 103 12.32 7.60 -11.34
N ILE A 104 12.60 6.82 -10.28
CA ILE A 104 13.69 7.09 -9.34
C ILE A 104 15.04 6.77 -10.01
N ASN A 105 15.51 7.62 -10.89
CA ASN A 105 16.86 7.49 -11.43
C ASN A 105 17.85 8.19 -10.46
N ASN A 106 18.37 9.28 -10.66
CA ASN A 106 19.37 9.94 -9.81
C ASN A 106 18.77 10.92 -8.79
N SER A 107 17.45 11.00 -8.72
CA SER A 107 16.74 12.02 -7.91
C SER A 107 16.88 11.78 -6.40
N ILE A 108 17.04 10.52 -5.97
CA ILE A 108 17.18 10.14 -4.56
C ILE A 108 18.57 9.53 -4.38
N SER A 109 19.51 10.34 -3.89
CA SER A 109 20.90 9.93 -3.65
C SER A 109 21.13 9.36 -2.25
N SER A 110 20.24 9.62 -1.29
CA SER A 110 20.41 9.21 0.11
C SER A 110 19.25 8.32 0.57
N ARG A 111 19.57 7.24 1.28
CA ARG A 111 18.59 6.33 1.91
C ARG A 111 17.56 5.74 0.96
N LEU A 112 17.97 5.40 -0.26
CA LEU A 112 17.08 4.84 -1.30
C LEU A 112 16.35 3.57 -0.81
N LYS A 113 17.05 2.71 -0.04
CA LYS A 113 16.48 1.48 0.52
C LYS A 113 15.25 1.76 1.39
N GLU A 114 15.36 2.72 2.30
CA GLU A 114 14.26 3.12 3.19
C GLU A 114 13.08 3.72 2.41
N PHE A 115 13.38 4.48 1.37
CA PHE A 115 12.36 5.03 0.47
C PHE A 115 11.57 3.93 -0.25
N LEU A 116 12.25 2.93 -0.81
CA LEU A 116 11.62 1.81 -1.50
C LEU A 116 10.74 0.98 -0.55
N ILE A 117 11.18 0.77 0.69
CA ILE A 117 10.38 0.11 1.72
C ILE A 117 9.11 0.93 2.01
N ALA A 118 9.25 2.25 2.21
CA ALA A 118 8.10 3.11 2.47
C ALA A 118 7.08 3.10 1.31
N MET A 119 7.57 3.07 0.05
CA MET A 119 6.72 2.98 -1.14
C MET A 119 5.93 1.67 -1.20
N LEU A 120 6.58 0.52 -0.96
CA LEU A 120 5.90 -0.78 -0.96
C LEU A 120 4.91 -0.92 0.20
N VAL A 121 5.26 -0.44 1.38
CA VAL A 121 4.35 -0.42 2.53
C VAL A 121 3.13 0.46 2.23
N MET A 122 3.34 1.62 1.62
CA MET A 122 2.26 2.52 1.22
C MET A 122 1.34 1.86 0.18
N GLU A 123 1.89 1.17 -0.83
CA GLU A 123 1.11 0.40 -1.81
C GLU A 123 0.19 -0.61 -1.12
N SER A 124 0.73 -1.42 -0.19
CA SER A 124 -0.04 -2.41 0.56
C SER A 124 -1.20 -1.78 1.35
N LEU A 125 -0.92 -0.70 2.07
CA LEU A 125 -1.93 -0.03 2.90
C LEU A 125 -3.02 0.62 2.04
N MET A 126 -2.67 1.22 0.91
CA MET A 126 -3.65 1.79 -0.03
C MET A 126 -4.55 0.72 -0.65
N ILE A 127 -4.00 -0.43 -1.05
CA ILE A 127 -4.81 -1.56 -1.52
C ILE A 127 -5.75 -2.03 -0.41
N GLY A 128 -5.26 -2.13 0.84
CA GLY A 128 -6.06 -2.47 2.00
C GLY A 128 -7.24 -1.52 2.22
N VAL A 129 -7.04 -0.20 2.06
CA VAL A 129 -8.11 0.80 2.13
C VAL A 129 -9.20 0.53 1.09
N PHE A 130 -8.82 0.26 -0.16
CA PHE A 130 -9.79 0.05 -1.25
C PHE A 130 -10.51 -1.29 -1.19
N CYS A 131 -9.94 -2.28 -0.51
CA CYS A 131 -10.55 -3.60 -0.34
C CYS A 131 -11.40 -3.74 0.92
N SER A 132 -11.29 -2.84 1.90
CA SER A 132 -11.92 -3.00 3.21
C SER A 132 -13.44 -2.86 3.14
N LEU A 133 -14.15 -3.86 3.67
CA LEU A 133 -15.61 -3.86 3.86
C LEU A 133 -16.02 -3.61 5.31
N ASP A 134 -15.06 -3.67 6.24
CA ASP A 134 -15.27 -3.35 7.67
C ASP A 134 -14.67 -1.98 7.98
N LEU A 135 -15.44 -1.13 8.69
CA LEU A 135 -15.04 0.25 9.00
C LEU A 135 -13.78 0.33 9.88
N VAL A 136 -13.61 -0.61 10.80
CA VAL A 136 -12.44 -0.64 11.68
C VAL A 136 -11.19 -1.03 10.89
N ILE A 137 -11.31 -2.01 10.00
CA ILE A 137 -10.22 -2.43 9.11
C ILE A 137 -9.87 -1.31 8.13
N PHE A 138 -10.87 -0.64 7.56
CA PHE A 138 -10.68 0.55 6.73
C PHE A 138 -9.89 1.62 7.47
N TYR A 139 -10.31 1.98 8.69
CA TYR A 139 -9.65 2.98 9.51
C TYR A 139 -8.19 2.60 9.81
N LEU A 140 -7.94 1.34 10.13
CA LEU A 140 -6.60 0.84 10.43
C LEU A 140 -5.65 0.97 9.23
N PHE A 141 -6.09 0.59 8.03
CA PHE A 141 -5.30 0.74 6.81
C PHE A 141 -5.10 2.21 6.45
N PHE A 142 -6.15 3.03 6.58
CA PHE A 142 -6.09 4.47 6.30
C PHE A 142 -5.11 5.18 7.23
N GLU A 143 -5.22 4.97 8.53
CA GLU A 143 -4.32 5.56 9.52
C GLU A 143 -2.88 5.05 9.36
N GLY A 144 -2.73 3.74 9.09
CA GLY A 144 -1.43 3.14 8.79
C GLY A 144 -0.71 3.80 7.63
N GLY A 145 -1.45 4.21 6.58
CA GLY A 145 -0.92 4.88 5.39
C GLY A 145 -0.31 6.26 5.66
N LEU A 146 -0.70 6.92 6.75
CA LEU A 146 -0.13 8.22 7.13
C LEU A 146 1.34 8.12 7.53
N ILE A 147 1.77 7.01 8.13
CA ILE A 147 3.14 6.82 8.61
C ILE A 147 4.14 6.82 7.45
N PRO A 148 4.04 5.95 6.42
CA PRO A 148 4.97 6.00 5.31
C PRO A 148 4.90 7.32 4.53
N MET A 149 3.72 7.92 4.38
CA MET A 149 3.58 9.22 3.72
C MET A 149 4.29 10.34 4.47
N PHE A 150 4.14 10.38 5.80
CA PHE A 150 4.88 11.32 6.66
C PHE A 150 6.39 11.17 6.50
N LEU A 151 6.90 9.92 6.47
CA LEU A 151 8.32 9.64 6.29
C LEU A 151 8.81 10.08 4.91
N ILE A 152 8.05 9.78 3.85
CA ILE A 152 8.41 10.16 2.47
C ILE A 152 8.53 11.68 2.35
N ILE A 153 7.55 12.43 2.84
CA ILE A 153 7.56 13.90 2.79
C ILE A 153 8.67 14.47 3.68
N GLY A 154 8.84 13.93 4.90
CA GLY A 154 9.77 14.48 5.91
C GLY A 154 11.25 14.25 5.61
N ILE A 155 11.58 13.13 4.95
CA ILE A 155 12.97 12.76 4.65
C ILE A 155 13.39 13.23 3.25
N TRP A 156 12.56 12.97 2.24
CA TRP A 156 12.91 13.21 0.83
C TRP A 156 12.20 14.41 0.20
N GLY A 157 11.41 15.15 0.97
CA GLY A 157 10.74 16.37 0.50
C GLY A 157 11.70 17.54 0.26
N GLY A 158 11.14 18.68 -0.16
CA GLY A 158 11.87 19.91 -0.50
C GLY A 158 12.42 20.69 0.72
N SER A 159 12.73 21.97 0.54
CA SER A 159 13.41 22.81 1.54
C SER A 159 12.66 22.94 2.88
N ARG A 160 11.34 22.92 2.89
CA ARG A 160 10.49 22.99 4.09
C ARG A 160 9.83 21.66 4.45
N ARG A 161 10.45 20.53 4.11
CA ARG A 161 9.92 19.17 4.24
C ARG A 161 9.39 18.82 5.63
N VAL A 162 10.14 19.17 6.69
CA VAL A 162 9.75 18.86 8.06
C VAL A 162 8.46 19.57 8.45
N TYR A 163 8.37 20.87 8.19
CA TYR A 163 7.15 21.64 8.44
C TYR A 163 5.95 21.09 7.65
N SER A 164 6.16 20.78 6.39
CA SER A 164 5.11 20.23 5.52
C SER A 164 4.64 18.84 5.98
N ALA A 165 5.57 17.99 6.41
CA ALA A 165 5.25 16.65 6.92
C ALA A 165 4.41 16.73 8.20
N PHE A 166 4.81 17.57 9.17
CA PHE A 166 4.03 17.76 10.39
C PHE A 166 2.66 18.37 10.12
N LYS A 167 2.58 19.37 9.26
CA LYS A 167 1.30 19.99 8.91
C LYS A 167 0.35 18.99 8.24
N PHE A 168 0.86 18.20 7.29
CA PHE A 168 0.10 17.13 6.64
C PHE A 168 -0.39 16.10 7.67
N PHE A 169 0.52 15.58 8.50
CA PHE A 169 0.21 14.56 9.47
C PHE A 169 -0.84 15.03 10.49
N LEU A 170 -0.64 16.19 11.11
CA LEU A 170 -1.58 16.72 12.11
C LEU A 170 -2.96 17.02 11.53
N PHE A 171 -3.02 17.56 10.32
CA PHE A 171 -4.29 17.87 9.68
C PHE A 171 -5.07 16.60 9.33
N THR A 172 -4.38 15.60 8.78
CA THR A 172 -5.01 14.33 8.40
C THR A 172 -5.39 13.51 9.62
N LEU A 173 -4.53 13.44 10.63
CA LEU A 173 -4.82 12.78 11.91
C LEU A 173 -6.06 13.39 12.59
N LEU A 174 -6.17 14.72 12.63
CA LEU A 174 -7.32 15.38 13.21
C LEU A 174 -8.61 15.02 12.45
N GLY A 175 -8.55 14.99 11.11
CA GLY A 175 -9.67 14.56 10.28
C GLY A 175 -10.06 13.10 10.52
N SER A 176 -9.08 12.20 10.65
CA SER A 176 -9.32 10.77 10.88
C SER A 176 -9.88 10.49 12.27
N VAL A 177 -9.43 11.21 13.30
CA VAL A 177 -9.99 11.11 14.66
C VAL A 177 -11.45 11.59 14.70
N LEU A 178 -11.77 12.67 13.99
CA LEU A 178 -13.16 13.14 13.87
C LEU A 178 -14.04 12.10 13.14
N MET A 179 -13.50 11.46 12.12
CA MET A 179 -14.18 10.36 11.44
C MET A 179 -14.44 9.20 12.39
N LEU A 180 -13.46 8.80 13.22
CA LEU A 180 -13.59 7.73 14.21
C LEU A 180 -14.67 8.04 15.25
N VAL A 181 -14.81 9.31 15.67
CA VAL A 181 -15.87 9.73 16.60
C VAL A 181 -17.24 9.70 15.94
N ALA A 182 -17.32 9.86 14.61
CA ALA A 182 -18.57 9.84 13.87
C ALA A 182 -19.06 8.41 13.53
N ILE A 183 -18.18 7.39 13.55
CA ILE A 183 -18.48 5.96 13.39
C ILE A 183 -19.03 5.40 14.71
#